data_4b820b841ae39223fe49b03a2075c0bc
#
_entry.id   4b820b841ae39223fe49b03a2075c0bc
#
_cell.length_a   1.000
_cell.length_b   1.000
_cell.length_c   1.000
_cell.angle_alpha   90.00
_cell.angle_beta   90.00
_cell.angle_gamma   90.00
#
_symmetry.space_group_name_H-M   'P 1'
#
loop_
_entity.id
_entity.type
_entity.pdbx_description
1 polymer ?
#
loop_
_entity_poly.entity_id
_entity_poly.type
_entity_poly.pdbx_seq_one_letter_code
_entity_poly.pdbx_strand_id
1 'polypeptide(L)'
;MPSSHVPFISRALLLVTLLTMAPRAALAQAVSKWVKAYEAKVHDDLPYRLMSPLGFDANERYPVIVSLHGSGGKGTDNRKQLKQWNQQLAEKQIRKDYPCYVLAPQSTKLWDESHLRMIQAVIAELPAVDKDRIYMMGHSMGGHGSNILIQFAPKYFAAIAPSAGTGLKRTEEFIDPAKMKDVPIWAFHGDQDKVCPYHRNLELFNELKELGGNMKLTTFKGDGHSIAGKMIPGADNGSTLMSGERCDPEPDFLKWLFEQRLHNNQAAFEGERVDVPSTFLTFNHGEVERRYLIHRPKDLPDNAPLVFFLHGYQGDARGYMELGMNPVADNNGFAVCYPQGEKDREGAPHWNARFKISKVDDIGFLSALAVHLQSIHKLDPNKTFTCGISNGGFMSYTLVAEKPEVFKAAASVIGTMSGLTWKHRDQIKPVPILQISGLNDEIVPYDGSMSPRGGWGGAPNQDIIMEFWKILNQTKTEEVVKISGRTTAHYYKDGVNGNQVWHYKIKKFGHRFPHQDNGAGISSVEEIWKFFKQVSSSR
;
A
#
# COMPACT_ATOMS: atom_id res chain seq x y z
N MET A 1 -71.72 4.41 -66.38
CA MET A 1 -72.09 5.58 -65.58
C MET A 1 -71.63 5.29 -64.20
N PRO A 2 -70.74 6.07 -63.61
CA PRO A 2 -69.96 5.61 -62.48
C PRO A 2 -70.60 5.94 -61.14
N SER A 3 -70.51 4.99 -60.20
CA SER A 3 -70.88 5.05 -58.80
C SER A 3 -69.75 5.63 -57.97
N SER A 4 -70.05 6.62 -57.17
CA SER A 4 -69.17 7.24 -56.16
C SER A 4 -69.14 6.44 -54.91
N HIS A 5 -67.97 6.00 -54.47
CA HIS A 5 -67.73 5.49 -53.11
C HIS A 5 -66.96 6.54 -52.27
N VAL A 6 -67.53 6.97 -51.18
CA VAL A 6 -66.92 7.75 -50.10
C VAL A 6 -66.44 6.77 -49.03
N PRO A 7 -65.18 6.82 -48.51
CA PRO A 7 -64.78 5.99 -47.42
C PRO A 7 -65.01 6.68 -46.07
N PHE A 8 -65.54 5.92 -45.14
CA PHE A 8 -65.61 6.20 -43.71
C PHE A 8 -64.21 6.27 -43.11
N ILE A 9 -63.84 7.39 -42.55
CA ILE A 9 -62.63 7.51 -41.68
C ILE A 9 -63.08 7.34 -40.23
N SER A 10 -62.61 6.25 -39.64
CA SER A 10 -62.79 5.87 -38.27
C SER A 10 -62.03 6.83 -37.32
N ARG A 11 -62.77 7.42 -36.36
CA ARG A 11 -62.18 8.13 -35.18
C ARG A 11 -61.69 7.11 -34.17
N ALA A 12 -60.38 6.82 -34.16
CA ALA A 12 -59.70 6.12 -33.08
C ALA A 12 -58.21 6.42 -33.09
N LEU A 13 -57.84 7.63 -32.73
CA LEU A 13 -56.44 7.92 -32.41
C LEU A 13 -56.33 9.21 -31.59
N LEU A 14 -56.69 9.18 -30.31
CA LEU A 14 -56.28 10.23 -29.37
C LEU A 14 -56.47 9.77 -27.90
N LEU A 15 -55.77 8.71 -27.48
CA LEU A 15 -55.71 8.35 -26.04
C LEU A 15 -54.49 7.46 -25.69
N VAL A 16 -53.27 7.77 -26.18
CA VAL A 16 -52.04 7.01 -25.80
C VAL A 16 -50.83 7.93 -25.59
N THR A 17 -50.96 9.17 -25.17
CA THR A 17 -49.79 10.03 -24.93
C THR A 17 -49.74 10.70 -23.57
N LEU A 18 -50.43 10.17 -22.54
CA LEU A 18 -50.42 10.80 -21.22
C LEU A 18 -49.99 9.86 -20.05
N LEU A 19 -49.36 8.71 -20.31
CA LEU A 19 -49.01 7.77 -19.24
C LEU A 19 -47.51 7.41 -19.16
N THR A 20 -46.58 8.20 -19.68
CA THR A 20 -45.16 7.84 -19.62
C THR A 20 -44.21 8.91 -19.01
N MET A 21 -44.72 9.98 -18.41
CA MET A 21 -43.83 11.00 -17.81
C MET A 21 -43.74 10.99 -16.28
N ALA A 22 -44.56 10.22 -15.58
CA ALA A 22 -44.52 10.20 -14.13
C ALA A 22 -43.37 9.35 -13.46
N PRO A 23 -42.81 8.29 -14.06
CA PRO A 23 -41.83 7.48 -13.36
C PRO A 23 -40.40 8.05 -13.36
N ARG A 24 -40.01 8.85 -14.35
CA ARG A 24 -38.63 9.37 -14.44
C ARG A 24 -38.29 10.44 -13.41
N ALA A 25 -39.21 11.33 -13.11
CA ALA A 25 -38.98 12.37 -12.10
C ALA A 25 -39.00 11.80 -10.66
N ALA A 26 -39.86 10.82 -10.39
CA ALA A 26 -39.90 10.11 -9.10
C ALA A 26 -38.65 9.24 -8.87
N LEU A 27 -38.13 8.56 -9.90
CA LEU A 27 -36.88 7.81 -9.83
C LEU A 27 -35.68 8.75 -9.64
N ALA A 28 -35.62 9.86 -10.37
CA ALA A 28 -34.55 10.86 -10.22
C ALA A 28 -34.56 11.52 -8.84
N GLN A 29 -35.73 11.73 -8.25
CA GLN A 29 -35.87 12.30 -6.91
C GLN A 29 -35.57 11.26 -5.80
N ALA A 30 -35.83 9.98 -6.03
CA ALA A 30 -35.45 8.87 -5.13
C ALA A 30 -33.91 8.64 -5.13
N VAL A 31 -33.28 8.65 -6.31
CA VAL A 31 -31.81 8.56 -6.45
C VAL A 31 -31.12 9.71 -5.74
N SER A 32 -31.71 10.90 -5.69
CA SER A 32 -31.11 12.04 -4.97
C SER A 32 -31.19 11.93 -3.44
N LYS A 33 -32.08 11.14 -2.85
CA LYS A 33 -32.25 11.03 -1.39
C LYS A 33 -31.15 10.17 -0.74
N TRP A 34 -30.79 9.04 -1.31
CA TRP A 34 -29.77 8.17 -0.71
C TRP A 34 -28.35 8.74 -0.87
N VAL A 35 -28.08 9.45 -1.98
CA VAL A 35 -26.79 10.13 -2.20
C VAL A 35 -26.52 11.18 -1.13
N LYS A 36 -27.56 11.81 -0.56
CA LYS A 36 -27.42 12.77 0.53
C LYS A 36 -26.92 12.15 1.84
N ALA A 37 -27.02 10.82 2.00
CA ALA A 37 -26.42 10.11 3.14
C ALA A 37 -24.88 10.09 3.07
N TYR A 38 -24.31 10.32 1.88
CA TYR A 38 -22.87 10.32 1.63
C TYR A 38 -22.36 11.76 1.49
N GLU A 39 -21.69 12.26 2.52
CA GLU A 39 -21.04 13.57 2.52
C GLU A 39 -19.83 13.57 1.56
N ALA A 40 -19.67 14.63 0.77
CA ALA A 40 -18.53 14.78 -0.14
C ALA A 40 -17.35 15.40 0.62
N LYS A 41 -16.22 14.73 0.60
CA LYS A 41 -14.97 15.15 1.26
C LYS A 41 -13.76 14.94 0.34
N VAL A 42 -12.64 15.49 0.72
CA VAL A 42 -11.34 15.30 0.08
C VAL A 42 -10.29 15.15 1.18
N HIS A 43 -9.40 14.19 1.05
CA HIS A 43 -8.22 14.06 1.89
C HIS A 43 -7.00 14.02 0.98
N ASP A 44 -6.12 15.01 1.12
CA ASP A 44 -5.09 15.31 0.12
C ASP A 44 -5.69 15.42 -1.29
N ASP A 45 -5.27 14.55 -2.21
CA ASP A 45 -5.79 14.50 -3.59
C ASP A 45 -6.83 13.40 -3.80
N LEU A 46 -7.31 12.73 -2.73
CA LEU A 46 -8.30 11.67 -2.80
C LEU A 46 -9.71 12.21 -2.53
N PRO A 47 -10.55 12.41 -3.56
CA PRO A 47 -11.96 12.69 -3.34
C PRO A 47 -12.64 11.44 -2.77
N TYR A 48 -13.51 11.60 -1.78
CA TYR A 48 -14.28 10.50 -1.24
C TYR A 48 -15.67 10.92 -0.78
N ARG A 49 -16.57 9.96 -0.72
CA ARG A 49 -17.89 10.08 -0.10
C ARG A 49 -17.91 9.28 1.20
N LEU A 50 -18.44 9.89 2.25
CA LEU A 50 -18.54 9.29 3.57
C LEU A 50 -19.99 9.27 4.05
N MET A 51 -20.49 8.07 4.36
CA MET A 51 -21.73 7.89 5.12
C MET A 51 -21.37 7.52 6.56
N SER A 52 -21.86 8.31 7.51
CA SER A 52 -21.67 8.04 8.94
C SER A 52 -22.76 7.10 9.48
N PRO A 53 -22.50 6.39 10.60
CA PRO A 53 -23.49 5.55 11.27
C PRO A 53 -24.79 6.31 11.56
N LEU A 54 -25.92 5.62 11.42
CA LEU A 54 -27.20 6.20 11.79
C LEU A 54 -27.31 6.26 13.32
N GLY A 55 -27.62 7.44 13.87
CA GLY A 55 -27.69 7.61 15.32
C GLY A 55 -26.32 7.51 16.01
N PHE A 56 -25.29 8.13 15.41
CA PHE A 56 -23.91 8.11 15.93
C PHE A 56 -23.85 8.45 17.42
N ASP A 57 -23.19 7.60 18.20
CA ASP A 57 -22.85 7.79 19.61
C ASP A 57 -21.32 7.65 19.77
N ALA A 58 -20.66 8.65 20.36
CA ALA A 58 -19.22 8.65 20.57
C ALA A 58 -18.73 7.58 21.56
N ASN A 59 -19.61 7.02 22.37
CA ASN A 59 -19.31 5.92 23.31
C ASN A 59 -19.33 4.54 22.66
N GLU A 60 -19.92 4.42 21.47
CA GLU A 60 -19.95 3.18 20.68
C GLU A 60 -18.73 3.07 19.77
N ARG A 61 -18.51 1.88 19.15
CA ARG A 61 -17.48 1.64 18.14
C ARG A 61 -18.12 1.10 16.87
N TYR A 62 -17.81 1.74 15.75
CA TYR A 62 -18.46 1.48 14.47
C TYR A 62 -17.51 0.86 13.45
N PRO A 63 -17.95 -0.22 12.77
CA PRO A 63 -17.25 -0.77 11.61
C PRO A 63 -17.09 0.25 10.49
N VAL A 64 -16.12 0.00 9.61
CA VAL A 64 -15.92 0.77 8.38
C VAL A 64 -16.00 -0.16 7.16
N ILE A 65 -16.81 0.17 6.18
CA ILE A 65 -16.82 -0.47 4.86
C ILE A 65 -16.12 0.48 3.87
N VAL A 66 -15.00 0.06 3.32
CA VAL A 66 -14.34 0.72 2.19
C VAL A 66 -14.97 0.22 0.89
N SER A 67 -15.55 1.12 0.11
CA SER A 67 -16.33 0.82 -1.11
C SER A 67 -15.58 1.26 -2.36
N LEU A 68 -14.95 0.31 -3.08
CA LEU A 68 -14.12 0.57 -4.26
C LEU A 68 -14.94 0.50 -5.54
N HIS A 69 -14.99 1.60 -6.30
CA HIS A 69 -15.71 1.67 -7.57
C HIS A 69 -14.99 0.92 -8.71
N GLY A 70 -15.78 0.48 -9.71
CA GLY A 70 -15.27 -0.02 -10.99
C GLY A 70 -14.82 1.10 -11.94
N SER A 71 -14.35 0.74 -13.13
CA SER A 71 -13.85 1.69 -14.15
C SER A 71 -14.81 2.85 -14.46
N GLY A 72 -16.11 2.61 -14.44
CA GLY A 72 -17.13 3.66 -14.64
C GLY A 72 -17.28 4.65 -13.47
N GLY A 73 -16.51 4.50 -12.39
CA GLY A 73 -16.44 5.46 -11.27
C GLY A 73 -15.23 6.37 -11.31
N LYS A 74 -14.28 6.12 -12.22
CA LYS A 74 -13.07 6.93 -12.38
C LYS A 74 -13.37 8.41 -12.54
N GLY A 75 -12.56 9.25 -11.90
CA GLY A 75 -12.67 10.70 -12.00
C GLY A 75 -12.24 11.40 -10.72
N THR A 76 -12.52 12.71 -10.71
CA THR A 76 -12.28 13.61 -9.57
C THR A 76 -13.53 14.39 -9.20
N ASP A 77 -14.67 14.06 -9.79
CA ASP A 77 -15.93 14.78 -9.61
C ASP A 77 -16.63 14.48 -8.28
N ASN A 78 -16.11 13.55 -7.52
CA ASN A 78 -16.65 13.08 -6.23
C ASN A 78 -18.15 12.69 -6.32
N ARG A 79 -18.57 12.05 -7.44
CA ARG A 79 -19.97 11.66 -7.72
C ARG A 79 -20.10 10.25 -8.29
N LYS A 80 -19.27 9.88 -9.27
CA LYS A 80 -19.40 8.64 -10.04
C LYS A 80 -18.99 7.38 -9.27
N GLN A 81 -18.27 7.50 -8.16
CA GLN A 81 -17.81 6.38 -7.33
C GLN A 81 -18.94 5.68 -6.60
N LEU A 82 -20.04 6.36 -6.29
CA LEU A 82 -21.19 5.73 -5.65
C LEU A 82 -21.90 4.78 -6.62
N LYS A 83 -22.12 3.54 -6.17
CA LYS A 83 -22.67 2.44 -6.97
C LYS A 83 -23.92 1.85 -6.31
N GLN A 84 -24.51 0.81 -6.92
CA GLN A 84 -25.76 0.23 -6.46
C GLN A 84 -25.69 -0.28 -5.03
N TRP A 85 -24.59 -0.94 -4.63
CA TRP A 85 -24.43 -1.39 -3.24
C TRP A 85 -24.32 -0.23 -2.24
N ASN A 86 -23.81 0.95 -2.65
CA ASN A 86 -23.84 2.14 -1.81
C ASN A 86 -25.28 2.62 -1.58
N GLN A 87 -26.15 2.50 -2.58
CA GLN A 87 -27.58 2.78 -2.42
C GLN A 87 -28.22 1.82 -1.44
N GLN A 88 -27.96 0.52 -1.58
CA GLN A 88 -28.47 -0.52 -0.69
C GLN A 88 -28.00 -0.30 0.76
N LEU A 89 -26.71 -0.04 0.98
CA LEU A 89 -26.16 0.29 2.30
C LEU A 89 -26.77 1.57 2.91
N ALA A 90 -27.25 2.50 2.09
CA ALA A 90 -27.92 3.72 2.54
C ALA A 90 -29.41 3.53 2.90
N GLU A 91 -29.98 2.35 2.70
CA GLU A 91 -31.35 2.05 3.10
C GLU A 91 -31.51 2.16 4.62
N LYS A 92 -32.61 2.79 5.05
CA LYS A 92 -32.83 3.11 6.47
C LYS A 92 -32.78 1.87 7.38
N GLN A 93 -33.33 0.74 6.90
CA GLN A 93 -33.34 -0.49 7.68
C GLN A 93 -31.93 -1.05 7.81
N ILE A 94 -31.17 -1.14 6.70
CA ILE A 94 -29.78 -1.62 6.72
C ILE A 94 -28.89 -0.75 7.62
N ARG A 95 -29.02 0.58 7.53
CA ARG A 95 -28.29 1.50 8.42
C ARG A 95 -28.66 1.36 9.89
N LYS A 96 -29.88 0.90 10.18
CA LYS A 96 -30.32 0.64 11.55
C LYS A 96 -29.79 -0.68 12.09
N ASP A 97 -29.82 -1.74 11.26
CA ASP A 97 -29.43 -3.08 11.65
C ASP A 97 -27.90 -3.24 11.65
N TYR A 98 -27.22 -2.50 10.76
CA TYR A 98 -25.76 -2.52 10.56
C TYR A 98 -25.17 -1.10 10.60
N PRO A 99 -25.19 -0.42 11.76
CA PRO A 99 -24.62 0.93 11.88
C PRO A 99 -23.11 0.91 11.63
N CYS A 100 -22.67 1.59 10.56
CA CYS A 100 -21.27 1.63 10.16
C CYS A 100 -20.93 2.91 9.39
N TYR A 101 -19.64 3.18 9.24
CA TYR A 101 -19.15 4.09 8.22
C TYR A 101 -19.09 3.40 6.87
N VAL A 102 -19.45 4.10 5.81
CA VAL A 102 -19.16 3.66 4.43
C VAL A 102 -18.30 4.73 3.77
N LEU A 103 -17.05 4.38 3.50
CA LEU A 103 -16.05 5.22 2.86
C LEU A 103 -15.95 4.82 1.38
N ALA A 104 -16.36 5.70 0.47
CA ALA A 104 -16.30 5.48 -0.98
C ALA A 104 -15.30 6.46 -1.63
N PRO A 105 -14.01 6.10 -1.71
CA PRO A 105 -13.00 6.91 -2.39
C PRO A 105 -13.20 6.93 -3.90
N GLN A 106 -12.66 7.96 -4.60
CA GLN A 106 -12.66 8.05 -6.04
C GLN A 106 -11.24 8.11 -6.59
N SER A 107 -10.93 7.24 -7.54
CA SER A 107 -9.63 7.17 -8.21
C SER A 107 -9.74 7.49 -9.71
N THR A 108 -8.69 8.03 -10.29
CA THR A 108 -8.53 8.23 -11.75
C THR A 108 -7.85 7.04 -12.43
N LYS A 109 -7.18 6.16 -11.67
CA LYS A 109 -6.38 5.02 -12.15
C LYS A 109 -6.81 3.70 -11.50
N LEU A 110 -6.07 2.63 -11.70
CA LEU A 110 -6.24 1.37 -10.96
C LEU A 110 -5.92 1.59 -9.48
N TRP A 111 -6.57 0.82 -8.62
CA TRP A 111 -6.31 0.83 -7.19
C TRP A 111 -4.91 0.28 -6.90
N ASP A 112 -4.13 1.00 -6.14
CA ASP A 112 -2.75 0.67 -5.78
C ASP A 112 -2.45 1.00 -4.31
N GLU A 113 -1.26 0.71 -3.86
CA GLU A 113 -0.82 0.92 -2.49
C GLU A 113 -0.94 2.40 -2.04
N SER A 114 -0.78 3.37 -2.96
CA SER A 114 -0.96 4.79 -2.61
C SER A 114 -2.38 5.12 -2.18
N HIS A 115 -3.38 4.50 -2.84
CA HIS A 115 -4.78 4.63 -2.45
C HIS A 115 -5.06 3.98 -1.10
N LEU A 116 -4.45 2.80 -0.82
CA LEU A 116 -4.58 2.15 0.48
C LEU A 116 -4.12 3.07 1.61
N ARG A 117 -2.97 3.70 1.46
CA ARG A 117 -2.44 4.64 2.46
C ARG A 117 -3.37 5.83 2.72
N MET A 118 -3.91 6.44 1.66
CA MET A 118 -4.87 7.54 1.81
C MET A 118 -6.17 7.08 2.47
N ILE A 119 -6.67 5.88 2.11
CA ILE A 119 -7.84 5.27 2.75
C ILE A 119 -7.60 5.05 4.24
N GLN A 120 -6.45 4.51 4.61
CA GLN A 120 -6.06 4.28 6.02
C GLN A 120 -5.95 5.61 6.79
N ALA A 121 -5.39 6.65 6.17
CA ALA A 121 -5.32 7.98 6.78
C ALA A 121 -6.72 8.57 7.03
N VAL A 122 -7.63 8.49 6.07
CA VAL A 122 -9.03 8.91 6.27
C VAL A 122 -9.68 8.13 7.42
N ILE A 123 -9.51 6.80 7.46
CA ILE A 123 -10.10 5.97 8.52
C ILE A 123 -9.54 6.33 9.90
N ALA A 124 -8.24 6.66 9.99
CA ALA A 124 -7.60 7.04 11.24
C ALA A 124 -8.15 8.35 11.85
N GLU A 125 -8.70 9.23 11.01
CA GLU A 125 -9.32 10.50 11.42
C GLU A 125 -10.81 10.35 11.81
N LEU A 126 -11.46 9.22 11.50
CA LEU A 126 -12.86 9.00 11.83
C LEU A 126 -13.03 8.75 13.34
N PRO A 127 -14.02 9.39 13.99
CA PRO A 127 -14.28 9.14 15.40
C PRO A 127 -14.91 7.77 15.64
N ALA A 128 -14.62 7.18 16.78
CA ALA A 128 -15.29 5.96 17.27
C ALA A 128 -15.24 4.76 16.31
N VAL A 129 -14.15 4.58 15.56
CA VAL A 129 -13.94 3.43 14.67
C VAL A 129 -13.67 2.16 15.47
N ASP A 130 -14.32 1.06 15.12
CA ASP A 130 -13.93 -0.29 15.52
C ASP A 130 -12.82 -0.80 14.60
N LYS A 131 -11.58 -0.72 15.04
CA LYS A 131 -10.40 -1.11 14.25
C LYS A 131 -10.34 -2.61 13.93
N ASP A 132 -11.10 -3.43 14.66
CA ASP A 132 -11.22 -4.87 14.40
C ASP A 132 -12.27 -5.22 13.34
N ARG A 133 -13.05 -4.24 12.91
CA ARG A 133 -14.12 -4.40 11.93
C ARG A 133 -14.00 -3.40 10.78
N ILE A 134 -12.87 -3.46 10.07
CA ILE A 134 -12.67 -2.71 8.83
C ILE A 134 -12.80 -3.69 7.66
N TYR A 135 -13.69 -3.40 6.74
CA TYR A 135 -14.02 -4.25 5.60
C TYR A 135 -13.77 -3.52 4.29
N MET A 136 -13.56 -4.29 3.23
CA MET A 136 -13.42 -3.71 1.90
C MET A 136 -14.28 -4.48 0.91
N MET A 137 -15.02 -3.77 0.06
CA MET A 137 -15.82 -4.34 -1.01
C MET A 137 -15.68 -3.52 -2.30
N GLY A 138 -15.82 -4.18 -3.43
CA GLY A 138 -15.75 -3.50 -4.71
C GLY A 138 -16.18 -4.36 -5.87
N HIS A 139 -16.44 -3.73 -7.02
CA HIS A 139 -16.88 -4.43 -8.23
C HIS A 139 -15.98 -4.08 -9.42
N SER A 140 -15.73 -5.05 -10.32
CA SER A 140 -14.92 -4.87 -11.51
C SER A 140 -13.50 -4.37 -11.15
N MET A 141 -13.06 -3.23 -11.63
CA MET A 141 -11.81 -2.60 -11.19
C MET A 141 -11.71 -2.47 -9.66
N GLY A 142 -12.83 -2.24 -8.95
CA GLY A 142 -12.86 -2.18 -7.49
C GLY A 142 -12.76 -3.57 -6.86
N GLY A 143 -13.32 -4.60 -7.47
CA GLY A 143 -13.13 -5.99 -7.04
C GLY A 143 -11.68 -6.45 -7.20
N HIS A 144 -11.06 -6.11 -8.35
CA HIS A 144 -9.61 -6.31 -8.54
C HIS A 144 -8.81 -5.50 -7.51
N GLY A 145 -9.19 -4.24 -7.27
CA GLY A 145 -8.58 -3.39 -6.25
C GLY A 145 -8.65 -4.01 -4.86
N SER A 146 -9.75 -4.65 -4.48
CA SER A 146 -9.86 -5.36 -3.19
C SER A 146 -8.84 -6.49 -3.08
N ASN A 147 -8.65 -7.29 -4.14
CA ASN A 147 -7.64 -8.35 -4.19
C ASN A 147 -6.20 -7.80 -4.18
N ILE A 148 -5.97 -6.62 -4.74
CA ILE A 148 -4.63 -5.99 -4.74
C ILE A 148 -4.33 -5.33 -3.40
N LEU A 149 -5.25 -4.52 -2.86
CA LEU A 149 -5.02 -3.75 -1.64
C LEU A 149 -4.85 -4.64 -0.40
N ILE A 150 -5.58 -5.76 -0.34
CA ILE A 150 -5.45 -6.70 0.78
C ILE A 150 -4.05 -7.31 0.89
N GLN A 151 -3.34 -7.48 -0.21
CA GLN A 151 -1.99 -8.04 -0.23
C GLN A 151 -0.94 -7.12 0.41
N PHE A 152 -1.19 -5.80 0.42
CA PHE A 152 -0.33 -4.83 1.09
C PHE A 152 -0.61 -4.74 2.59
N ALA A 153 -1.85 -5.01 3.02
CA ALA A 153 -2.24 -4.90 4.43
C ALA A 153 -3.23 -6.02 4.83
N PRO A 154 -2.83 -7.31 4.81
CA PRO A 154 -3.73 -8.43 5.12
C PRO A 154 -4.21 -8.45 6.57
N LYS A 155 -3.50 -7.75 7.47
CA LYS A 155 -3.86 -7.63 8.90
C LYS A 155 -4.65 -6.36 9.22
N TYR A 156 -5.01 -5.55 8.23
CA TYR A 156 -5.76 -4.32 8.42
C TYR A 156 -7.27 -4.50 8.21
N PHE A 157 -7.65 -5.40 7.31
CA PHE A 157 -9.04 -5.67 6.98
C PHE A 157 -9.53 -6.97 7.62
N ALA A 158 -10.66 -6.93 8.30
CA ALA A 158 -11.28 -8.12 8.89
C ALA A 158 -11.88 -9.04 7.81
N ALA A 159 -12.32 -8.50 6.68
CA ALA A 159 -12.79 -9.25 5.53
C ALA A 159 -12.79 -8.41 4.26
N ILE A 160 -12.79 -9.08 3.09
CA ILE A 160 -13.00 -8.43 1.80
C ILE A 160 -14.09 -9.11 0.98
N ALA A 161 -14.79 -8.32 0.16
CA ALA A 161 -15.86 -8.80 -0.72
C ALA A 161 -15.63 -8.33 -2.18
N PRO A 162 -14.70 -8.96 -2.93
CA PRO A 162 -14.47 -8.66 -4.34
C PRO A 162 -15.59 -9.21 -5.23
N SER A 163 -16.10 -8.40 -6.15
CA SER A 163 -17.12 -8.78 -7.11
C SER A 163 -16.63 -8.59 -8.54
N ALA A 164 -16.73 -9.62 -9.39
CA ALA A 164 -16.39 -9.61 -10.82
C ALA A 164 -15.06 -8.88 -11.13
N GLY A 165 -14.01 -9.09 -10.33
CA GLY A 165 -12.79 -8.29 -10.37
C GLY A 165 -11.48 -9.05 -10.41
N THR A 166 -11.49 -10.37 -10.42
CA THR A 166 -10.27 -11.15 -10.53
C THR A 166 -9.82 -11.23 -11.99
N GLY A 167 -8.54 -10.99 -12.27
CA GLY A 167 -7.95 -11.19 -13.58
C GLY A 167 -8.32 -10.13 -14.63
N LEU A 168 -8.02 -8.86 -14.36
CA LEU A 168 -7.89 -7.89 -15.45
C LEU A 168 -6.72 -8.33 -16.33
N LYS A 169 -6.98 -8.49 -17.64
CA LYS A 169 -6.04 -8.96 -18.69
C LYS A 169 -4.65 -8.35 -18.63
N ARG A 170 -3.79 -8.47 -17.80
CA ARG A 170 -2.41 -7.98 -17.61
C ARG A 170 -2.07 -7.76 -16.14
N THR A 171 -2.92 -8.22 -15.20
CA THR A 171 -2.73 -7.97 -13.78
C THR A 171 -2.82 -9.24 -12.94
N GLU A 172 -2.99 -10.41 -13.56
CA GLU A 172 -3.05 -11.71 -12.87
C GLU A 172 -1.78 -12.00 -12.06
N GLU A 173 -0.63 -11.55 -12.57
CA GLU A 173 0.67 -11.72 -11.91
C GLU A 173 0.80 -10.94 -10.59
N PHE A 174 -0.10 -9.99 -10.35
CA PHE A 174 -0.09 -9.19 -9.11
C PHE A 174 -0.91 -9.79 -7.98
N ILE A 175 -1.73 -10.82 -8.24
CA ILE A 175 -2.48 -11.51 -7.19
C ILE A 175 -1.67 -12.70 -6.71
N ASP A 176 -1.25 -12.63 -5.45
CA ASP A 176 -0.51 -13.67 -4.74
C ASP A 176 -1.42 -14.27 -3.66
N PRO A 177 -1.99 -15.48 -3.89
CA PRO A 177 -2.94 -16.10 -2.96
C PRO A 177 -2.33 -16.35 -1.58
N ALA A 178 -1.02 -16.58 -1.49
CA ALA A 178 -0.36 -16.85 -0.22
C ALA A 178 -0.46 -15.66 0.76
N LYS A 179 -0.52 -14.42 0.23
CA LYS A 179 -0.65 -13.21 1.05
C LYS A 179 -2.05 -12.97 1.59
N MET A 180 -3.06 -13.62 1.00
CA MET A 180 -4.46 -13.37 1.34
C MET A 180 -5.19 -14.61 1.87
N LYS A 181 -4.51 -15.76 1.98
CA LYS A 181 -5.11 -17.03 2.41
C LYS A 181 -5.79 -17.00 3.78
N ASP A 182 -5.30 -16.15 4.69
CA ASP A 182 -5.81 -16.06 6.05
C ASP A 182 -6.90 -14.99 6.23
N VAL A 183 -7.16 -14.19 5.20
CA VAL A 183 -8.21 -13.16 5.20
C VAL A 183 -9.55 -13.81 4.83
N PRO A 184 -10.64 -13.59 5.58
CA PRO A 184 -11.97 -13.96 5.15
C PRO A 184 -12.35 -13.23 3.85
N ILE A 185 -12.63 -14.00 2.81
CA ILE A 185 -12.99 -13.50 1.48
C ILE A 185 -14.34 -14.06 1.08
N TRP A 186 -15.28 -13.18 0.69
CA TRP A 186 -16.49 -13.61 -0.01
C TRP A 186 -16.57 -12.98 -1.39
N ALA A 187 -16.15 -13.73 -2.39
CA ALA A 187 -16.14 -13.29 -3.78
C ALA A 187 -17.45 -13.59 -4.49
N PHE A 188 -17.82 -12.72 -5.42
CA PHE A 188 -19.05 -12.84 -6.23
C PHE A 188 -18.72 -12.73 -7.71
N HIS A 189 -19.29 -13.63 -8.56
CA HIS A 189 -19.05 -13.58 -10.00
C HIS A 189 -20.21 -14.15 -10.82
N GLY A 190 -20.46 -13.55 -11.99
CA GLY A 190 -21.34 -14.13 -13.00
C GLY A 190 -20.56 -15.09 -13.91
N ASP A 191 -21.09 -16.28 -14.19
CA ASP A 191 -20.37 -17.30 -14.98
C ASP A 191 -20.28 -16.96 -16.48
N GLN A 192 -21.08 -15.97 -16.95
CA GLN A 192 -21.05 -15.47 -18.34
C GLN A 192 -20.35 -14.10 -18.46
N ASP A 193 -19.52 -13.74 -17.48
CA ASP A 193 -18.77 -12.48 -17.53
C ASP A 193 -17.71 -12.49 -18.63
N LYS A 194 -17.90 -11.59 -19.63
CA LYS A 194 -16.99 -11.41 -20.77
C LYS A 194 -16.00 -10.26 -20.56
N VAL A 195 -16.15 -9.48 -19.48
CA VAL A 195 -15.29 -8.34 -19.16
C VAL A 195 -14.16 -8.79 -18.24
N CYS A 196 -14.51 -9.44 -17.14
CA CYS A 196 -13.58 -10.09 -16.22
C CYS A 196 -13.91 -11.60 -16.23
N PRO A 197 -13.14 -12.43 -16.97
CA PRO A 197 -13.51 -13.83 -17.16
C PRO A 197 -13.62 -14.61 -15.84
N TYR A 198 -14.75 -15.30 -15.65
CA TYR A 198 -15.06 -16.06 -14.44
C TYR A 198 -13.99 -17.07 -14.04
N HIS A 199 -13.37 -17.77 -15.05
CA HIS A 199 -12.36 -18.78 -14.77
C HIS A 199 -11.19 -18.24 -13.94
N ARG A 200 -10.83 -16.97 -14.05
CA ARG A 200 -9.77 -16.36 -13.26
C ARG A 200 -10.10 -16.29 -11.77
N ASN A 201 -11.37 -16.05 -11.44
CA ASN A 201 -11.80 -16.07 -10.06
C ASN A 201 -11.88 -17.49 -9.49
N LEU A 202 -12.22 -18.45 -10.35
CA LEU A 202 -12.20 -19.88 -10.00
C LEU A 202 -10.77 -20.40 -9.81
N GLU A 203 -9.81 -19.95 -10.63
CA GLU A 203 -8.37 -20.25 -10.45
C GLU A 203 -7.90 -19.74 -9.08
N LEU A 204 -8.13 -18.48 -8.76
CA LEU A 204 -7.79 -17.90 -7.44
C LEU A 204 -8.44 -18.68 -6.29
N PHE A 205 -9.71 -19.05 -6.43
CA PHE A 205 -10.40 -19.89 -5.44
C PHE A 205 -9.72 -21.24 -5.23
N ASN A 206 -9.35 -21.92 -6.32
CA ASN A 206 -8.68 -23.23 -6.25
C ASN A 206 -7.29 -23.12 -5.60
N GLU A 207 -6.50 -22.11 -5.96
CA GLU A 207 -5.18 -21.86 -5.36
C GLU A 207 -5.31 -21.56 -3.86
N LEU A 208 -6.28 -20.75 -3.46
CA LEU A 208 -6.57 -20.50 -2.03
C LEU A 208 -7.03 -21.77 -1.31
N LYS A 209 -7.83 -22.62 -1.97
CA LYS A 209 -8.25 -23.91 -1.42
C LYS A 209 -7.05 -24.83 -1.17
N GLU A 210 -6.11 -24.91 -2.09
CA GLU A 210 -4.87 -25.71 -1.93
C GLU A 210 -3.99 -25.19 -0.79
N LEU A 211 -4.00 -23.86 -0.57
CA LEU A 211 -3.27 -23.20 0.53
C LEU A 211 -4.01 -23.25 1.89
N GLY A 212 -5.17 -23.91 1.98
CA GLY A 212 -6.00 -23.92 3.18
C GLY A 212 -6.59 -22.52 3.49
N GLY A 213 -6.86 -21.73 2.47
CA GLY A 213 -7.36 -20.36 2.57
C GLY A 213 -8.80 -20.25 3.08
N ASN A 214 -9.26 -19.04 3.30
CA ASN A 214 -10.58 -18.69 3.81
C ASN A 214 -11.38 -17.91 2.76
N MET A 215 -11.83 -18.59 1.69
CA MET A 215 -12.57 -17.95 0.60
C MET A 215 -13.89 -18.65 0.31
N LYS A 216 -14.97 -17.86 0.28
CA LYS A 216 -16.27 -18.24 -0.30
C LYS A 216 -16.36 -17.64 -1.70
N LEU A 217 -16.86 -18.40 -2.67
CA LEU A 217 -17.11 -17.96 -4.03
C LEU A 217 -18.55 -18.21 -4.42
N THR A 218 -19.35 -17.16 -4.51
CA THR A 218 -20.72 -17.22 -5.03
C THR A 218 -20.74 -16.96 -6.53
N THR A 219 -21.26 -17.94 -7.27
CA THR A 219 -21.42 -17.89 -8.72
C THR A 219 -22.88 -17.65 -9.08
N PHE A 220 -23.16 -16.59 -9.83
CA PHE A 220 -24.49 -16.31 -10.39
C PHE A 220 -24.57 -16.90 -11.80
N LYS A 221 -25.32 -17.99 -11.93
CA LYS A 221 -25.46 -18.74 -13.18
C LYS A 221 -26.22 -17.95 -14.23
N GLY A 222 -25.65 -17.83 -15.43
CA GLY A 222 -26.21 -17.09 -16.55
C GLY A 222 -25.99 -15.58 -16.51
N ASP A 223 -25.41 -15.06 -15.44
CA ASP A 223 -25.12 -13.62 -15.32
C ASP A 223 -23.78 -13.25 -15.92
N GLY A 224 -23.73 -12.05 -16.49
CA GLY A 224 -22.50 -11.41 -16.98
C GLY A 224 -21.85 -10.51 -15.94
N HIS A 225 -21.17 -9.46 -16.43
CA HIS A 225 -20.41 -8.53 -15.59
C HIS A 225 -21.24 -7.69 -14.60
N SER A 226 -22.52 -7.45 -14.89
CA SER A 226 -23.36 -6.48 -14.15
C SER A 226 -24.05 -7.09 -12.92
N ILE A 227 -23.26 -7.63 -11.97
CA ILE A 227 -23.76 -8.29 -10.76
C ILE A 227 -23.61 -7.45 -9.47
N ALA A 228 -23.14 -6.23 -9.59
CA ALA A 228 -22.80 -5.39 -8.44
C ALA A 228 -23.92 -5.22 -7.40
N GLY A 229 -25.18 -5.20 -7.83
CA GLY A 229 -26.33 -5.08 -6.94
C GLY A 229 -26.80 -6.39 -6.30
N LYS A 230 -26.16 -7.53 -6.64
CA LYS A 230 -26.55 -8.84 -6.12
C LYS A 230 -25.80 -9.24 -4.85
N MET A 231 -24.76 -8.50 -4.47
CA MET A 231 -24.03 -8.77 -3.22
C MET A 231 -24.88 -8.52 -1.97
N ILE A 232 -25.77 -7.54 -2.03
CA ILE A 232 -26.68 -7.16 -0.97
C ILE A 232 -28.11 -7.22 -1.52
N PRO A 233 -29.06 -7.93 -0.88
CA PRO A 233 -29.05 -8.57 0.45
C PRO A 233 -28.40 -9.95 0.51
N GLY A 234 -27.87 -10.50 -0.56
CA GLY A 234 -27.23 -11.80 -0.55
C GLY A 234 -27.41 -12.55 -1.86
N ALA A 235 -26.96 -13.80 -1.89
CA ALA A 235 -26.80 -14.57 -3.11
C ALA A 235 -28.03 -15.46 -3.41
N ASP A 236 -29.25 -14.96 -3.28
CA ASP A 236 -30.49 -15.75 -3.39
C ASP A 236 -30.61 -16.64 -4.66
N ASN A 237 -29.87 -16.30 -5.72
CA ASN A 237 -29.82 -17.07 -6.97
C ASN A 237 -28.42 -17.58 -7.32
N GLY A 238 -27.48 -17.54 -6.37
CA GLY A 238 -26.11 -17.98 -6.56
C GLY A 238 -25.83 -19.35 -5.93
N SER A 239 -24.82 -20.04 -6.45
CA SER A 239 -24.22 -21.21 -5.80
C SER A 239 -22.90 -20.80 -5.14
N THR A 240 -22.71 -21.15 -3.88
CA THR A 240 -21.53 -20.77 -3.10
C THR A 240 -20.62 -21.97 -2.86
N LEU A 241 -19.36 -21.85 -3.25
CA LEU A 241 -18.28 -22.77 -2.91
C LEU A 241 -17.51 -22.23 -1.71
N MET A 242 -16.98 -23.12 -0.87
CA MET A 242 -16.10 -22.81 0.24
C MET A 242 -14.74 -23.46 0.03
N SER A 243 -13.66 -22.74 0.26
CA SER A 243 -12.29 -23.25 0.07
C SER A 243 -11.84 -24.24 1.15
N GLY A 244 -12.49 -24.23 2.33
CA GLY A 244 -12.17 -25.16 3.42
C GLY A 244 -13.06 -24.95 4.65
N GLU A 245 -12.75 -25.68 5.72
CA GLU A 245 -13.51 -25.63 7.00
C GLU A 245 -13.37 -24.30 7.74
N ARG A 246 -12.39 -23.47 7.38
CA ARG A 246 -12.21 -22.11 7.92
C ARG A 246 -13.27 -21.14 7.43
N CYS A 247 -14.00 -21.47 6.36
CA CYS A 247 -15.02 -20.59 5.82
C CYS A 247 -16.25 -20.61 6.72
N ASP A 248 -16.63 -19.42 7.18
CA ASP A 248 -17.88 -19.22 7.91
C ASP A 248 -19.08 -19.56 7.00
N PRO A 249 -19.97 -20.49 7.40
CA PRO A 249 -21.06 -20.95 6.57
C PRO A 249 -22.25 -19.98 6.48
N GLU A 250 -22.24 -18.85 7.19
CA GLU A 250 -23.33 -17.86 7.19
C GLU A 250 -23.74 -17.49 5.76
N PRO A 251 -25.02 -17.70 5.37
CA PRO A 251 -25.50 -17.45 4.01
C PRO A 251 -25.88 -15.99 3.75
N ASP A 252 -26.17 -15.20 4.79
CA ASP A 252 -26.46 -13.76 4.67
C ASP A 252 -25.16 -12.95 4.59
N PHE A 253 -25.01 -12.18 3.52
CA PHE A 253 -23.75 -11.46 3.27
C PHE A 253 -23.45 -10.39 4.31
N LEU A 254 -24.44 -9.57 4.69
CA LEU A 254 -24.19 -8.50 5.65
C LEU A 254 -23.95 -9.06 7.04
N LYS A 255 -24.70 -10.09 7.45
CA LYS A 255 -24.47 -10.77 8.71
C LYS A 255 -23.09 -11.39 8.75
N TRP A 256 -22.69 -12.15 7.71
CA TRP A 256 -21.35 -12.69 7.59
C TRP A 256 -20.29 -11.59 7.69
N LEU A 257 -20.44 -10.48 6.93
CA LEU A 257 -19.44 -9.40 6.90
C LEU A 257 -19.24 -8.78 8.29
N PHE A 258 -20.33 -8.48 8.99
CA PHE A 258 -20.28 -7.81 10.30
C PHE A 258 -19.88 -8.72 11.46
N GLU A 259 -19.89 -10.03 11.28
CA GLU A 259 -19.37 -11.02 12.22
C GLU A 259 -17.85 -11.21 12.11
N GLN A 260 -17.24 -10.84 10.96
CA GLN A 260 -15.80 -10.95 10.79
C GLN A 260 -15.05 -9.91 11.65
N ARG A 261 -14.04 -10.38 12.37
CA ARG A 261 -13.19 -9.56 13.23
C ARG A 261 -11.73 -9.96 13.08
N LEU A 262 -10.82 -8.98 13.11
CA LEU A 262 -9.38 -9.26 13.07
C LEU A 262 -8.95 -10.22 14.19
N HIS A 263 -9.44 -10.05 15.41
CA HIS A 263 -9.08 -10.91 16.54
C HIS A 263 -9.50 -12.38 16.36
N ASN A 264 -10.65 -12.65 15.77
CA ASN A 264 -11.12 -14.01 15.50
C ASN A 264 -10.27 -14.71 14.42
N ASN A 265 -9.65 -13.92 13.54
CA ASN A 265 -8.77 -14.40 12.49
C ASN A 265 -7.32 -14.57 12.99
N GLN A 266 -6.97 -14.01 14.15
CA GLN A 266 -5.61 -13.99 14.73
C GLN A 266 -5.16 -15.33 15.35
N ALA A 267 -6.03 -16.29 15.61
CA ALA A 267 -5.58 -17.65 15.94
C ALA A 267 -4.71 -18.29 14.84
N ALA A 268 -4.70 -17.68 13.62
CA ALA A 268 -3.83 -18.06 12.50
C ALA A 268 -2.62 -17.13 12.33
N PHE A 269 -2.54 -16.02 13.07
CA PHE A 269 -1.46 -15.03 13.00
C PHE A 269 -0.81 -14.83 14.37
N GLU A 270 0.08 -15.72 14.77
CA GLU A 270 1.02 -15.42 15.86
C GLU A 270 2.06 -14.41 15.37
N GLY A 271 1.79 -13.14 15.56
CA GLY A 271 2.69 -12.03 15.27
C GLY A 271 2.14 -10.74 15.88
N GLU A 272 2.91 -10.15 16.81
CA GLU A 272 2.55 -8.96 17.56
C GLU A 272 2.11 -7.79 16.68
N ARG A 273 1.08 -7.05 17.13
CA ARG A 273 0.68 -5.75 16.58
C ARG A 273 1.83 -4.76 16.74
N VAL A 274 2.30 -4.22 15.63
CA VAL A 274 3.09 -2.99 15.66
C VAL A 274 2.11 -1.83 15.88
N ASP A 275 2.15 -1.21 17.04
CA ASP A 275 1.47 0.07 17.28
C ASP A 275 2.14 1.14 16.41
N VAL A 276 1.55 1.41 15.25
CA VAL A 276 1.99 2.53 14.40
C VAL A 276 1.54 3.81 15.07
N PRO A 277 2.44 4.72 15.45
CA PRO A 277 2.06 5.99 16.04
C PRO A 277 1.10 6.73 15.10
N SER A 278 -0.09 7.04 15.58
CA SER A 278 -1.15 7.68 14.79
C SER A 278 -0.83 9.13 14.43
N THR A 279 0.15 9.74 15.10
CA THR A 279 0.45 11.18 14.98
C THR A 279 1.90 11.41 14.60
N PHE A 280 2.11 12.17 13.53
CA PHE A 280 3.44 12.68 13.21
C PHE A 280 3.93 13.60 14.33
N LEU A 281 5.20 13.43 14.68
CA LEU A 281 5.95 14.41 15.44
C LEU A 281 6.53 15.45 14.49
N THR A 282 6.75 16.66 14.99
CA THR A 282 7.30 17.76 14.22
C THR A 282 8.69 18.16 14.70
N PHE A 283 9.51 18.64 13.78
CA PHE A 283 10.84 19.16 14.04
C PHE A 283 11.10 20.36 13.11
N ASN A 284 11.39 21.53 13.68
CA ASN A 284 11.70 22.71 12.89
C ASN A 284 13.14 22.68 12.38
N HIS A 285 13.31 22.70 11.05
CA HIS A 285 14.60 22.87 10.40
C HIS A 285 14.61 24.20 9.64
N GLY A 286 15.29 25.20 10.18
CA GLY A 286 15.15 26.59 9.74
C GLY A 286 13.70 27.08 9.95
N GLU A 287 13.10 27.62 8.90
CA GLU A 287 11.71 28.09 8.91
C GLU A 287 10.69 27.02 8.50
N VAL A 288 11.15 25.79 8.20
CA VAL A 288 10.28 24.70 7.73
C VAL A 288 9.98 23.74 8.86
N GLU A 289 8.70 23.54 9.14
CA GLU A 289 8.25 22.46 10.01
C GLU A 289 8.30 21.13 9.24
N ARG A 290 9.16 20.22 9.70
CA ARG A 290 9.35 18.88 9.12
C ARG A 290 8.69 17.84 10.02
N ARG A 291 8.25 16.75 9.42
CA ARG A 291 7.49 15.69 10.11
C ARG A 291 8.27 14.38 10.15
N TYR A 292 8.08 13.61 11.22
CA TYR A 292 8.65 12.27 11.34
C TYR A 292 7.80 11.37 12.24
N LEU A 293 8.01 10.07 12.12
CA LEU A 293 7.51 9.06 13.06
C LEU A 293 8.72 8.41 13.73
N ILE A 294 8.57 7.94 14.95
CA ILE A 294 9.61 7.19 15.65
C ILE A 294 9.00 5.97 16.33
N HIS A 295 9.65 4.83 16.13
CA HIS A 295 9.40 3.63 16.91
C HIS A 295 10.51 3.45 17.92
N ARG A 296 10.12 3.22 19.17
CA ARG A 296 11.03 2.93 20.28
C ARG A 296 10.52 1.71 21.03
N PRO A 297 11.29 0.63 21.11
CA PRO A 297 10.99 -0.48 22.00
C PRO A 297 10.68 0.00 23.42
N LYS A 298 9.77 -0.67 24.10
CA LYS A 298 9.31 -0.26 25.45
C LYS A 298 10.45 -0.13 26.44
N ASP A 299 11.38 -1.08 26.41
CA ASP A 299 12.52 -1.17 27.34
C ASP A 299 13.85 -0.80 26.65
N LEU A 300 13.82 0.21 25.78
CA LEU A 300 14.99 0.65 25.03
C LEU A 300 16.06 1.19 25.98
N PRO A 301 17.28 0.60 26.04
CA PRO A 301 18.34 1.06 26.92
C PRO A 301 18.92 2.42 26.49
N ASP A 302 19.50 3.16 27.44
CA ASP A 302 20.37 4.30 27.13
C ASP A 302 21.53 3.84 26.23
N ASN A 303 21.96 4.71 25.31
CA ASN A 303 22.98 4.43 24.29
C ASN A 303 22.57 3.33 23.27
N ALA A 304 21.26 3.12 23.07
CA ALA A 304 20.77 2.27 22.00
C ALA A 304 21.06 2.85 20.61
N PRO A 305 21.20 2.02 19.59
CA PRO A 305 21.33 2.48 18.19
C PRO A 305 20.09 3.23 17.69
N LEU A 306 20.32 4.11 16.69
CA LEU A 306 19.26 4.81 15.95
C LEU A 306 19.37 4.50 14.46
N VAL A 307 18.28 4.05 13.86
CA VAL A 307 18.17 3.79 12.42
C VAL A 307 17.20 4.77 11.78
N PHE A 308 17.64 5.49 10.76
CA PHE A 308 16.77 6.27 9.88
C PHE A 308 16.33 5.40 8.72
N PHE A 309 15.02 5.22 8.53
CA PHE A 309 14.47 4.47 7.40
C PHE A 309 13.73 5.41 6.45
N LEU A 310 14.34 5.68 5.29
CA LEU A 310 13.94 6.70 4.35
C LEU A 310 13.05 6.12 3.24
N HIS A 311 11.90 6.75 3.01
CA HIS A 311 10.95 6.32 1.97
C HIS A 311 11.46 6.59 0.53
N GLY A 312 10.87 5.93 -0.45
CA GLY A 312 11.10 6.17 -1.87
C GLY A 312 10.40 7.43 -2.38
N TYR A 313 10.59 7.76 -3.65
CA TYR A 313 9.88 8.84 -4.32
C TYR A 313 8.36 8.59 -4.28
N GLN A 314 7.56 9.60 -3.97
CA GLN A 314 6.11 9.52 -3.73
C GLN A 314 5.71 8.68 -2.50
N GLY A 315 6.68 8.26 -1.69
CA GLY A 315 6.43 7.48 -0.48
C GLY A 315 6.04 8.34 0.73
N ASP A 316 5.61 7.68 1.80
CA ASP A 316 5.37 8.31 3.09
C ASP A 316 5.92 7.47 4.26
N ALA A 317 6.18 8.15 5.37
CA ALA A 317 6.80 7.55 6.54
C ALA A 317 5.96 6.42 7.17
N ARG A 318 4.62 6.51 7.13
CA ARG A 318 3.74 5.50 7.73
C ARG A 318 3.83 4.16 7.00
N GLY A 319 3.72 4.18 5.66
CA GLY A 319 3.83 2.96 4.88
C GLY A 319 5.18 2.27 5.04
N TYR A 320 6.23 3.03 5.37
CA TYR A 320 7.56 2.45 5.61
C TYR A 320 7.72 1.86 7.02
N MET A 321 6.96 2.33 8.01
CA MET A 321 6.89 1.67 9.32
C MET A 321 6.35 0.23 9.22
N GLU A 322 5.47 -0.03 8.25
CA GLU A 322 4.83 -1.33 8.05
C GLU A 322 5.71 -2.35 7.34
N LEU A 323 6.89 -1.94 6.84
CA LEU A 323 7.82 -2.84 6.14
C LEU A 323 8.60 -3.81 7.05
N GLY A 324 8.29 -3.83 8.36
CA GLY A 324 8.78 -4.85 9.28
C GLY A 324 10.06 -4.48 10.05
N MET A 325 10.54 -3.22 9.99
CA MET A 325 11.71 -2.82 10.78
C MET A 325 11.41 -2.69 12.27
N ASN A 326 10.16 -2.35 12.67
CA ASN A 326 9.79 -2.22 14.07
C ASN A 326 9.91 -3.52 14.86
N PRO A 327 9.39 -4.68 14.40
CA PRO A 327 9.64 -5.95 15.10
C PRO A 327 11.12 -6.31 15.19
N VAL A 328 11.93 -5.97 14.18
CA VAL A 328 13.38 -6.16 14.24
C VAL A 328 14.01 -5.27 15.32
N ALA A 329 13.52 -4.03 15.45
CA ALA A 329 13.95 -3.09 16.48
C ALA A 329 13.59 -3.57 17.89
N ASP A 330 12.36 -4.07 18.09
CA ASP A 330 11.88 -4.61 19.36
C ASP A 330 12.74 -5.80 19.81
N ASN A 331 13.05 -6.71 18.90
CA ASN A 331 13.85 -7.91 19.18
C ASN A 331 15.34 -7.62 19.38
N ASN A 332 15.84 -6.44 18.99
CA ASN A 332 17.28 -6.14 19.00
C ASN A 332 17.65 -4.86 19.77
N GLY A 333 16.70 -4.12 20.32
CA GLY A 333 16.95 -2.98 21.20
C GLY A 333 17.53 -1.76 20.48
N PHE A 334 16.88 -1.27 19.40
CA PHE A 334 17.24 -0.02 18.72
C PHE A 334 16.01 0.82 18.37
N ALA A 335 16.21 2.12 18.21
CA ALA A 335 15.14 3.03 17.76
C ALA A 335 15.13 3.16 16.23
N VAL A 336 13.93 3.35 15.65
CA VAL A 336 13.76 3.62 14.21
C VAL A 336 13.05 4.94 14.00
N CYS A 337 13.68 5.86 13.28
CA CYS A 337 13.07 7.10 12.82
C CYS A 337 12.63 6.94 11.36
N TYR A 338 11.38 7.31 11.09
CA TYR A 338 10.78 7.37 9.76
C TYR A 338 10.45 8.84 9.44
N PRO A 339 11.40 9.60 8.90
CA PRO A 339 11.14 10.99 8.55
C PRO A 339 10.29 11.07 7.29
N GLN A 340 9.54 12.19 7.14
CA GLN A 340 8.74 12.50 5.97
C GLN A 340 9.48 13.50 5.08
N GLY A 341 9.69 13.14 3.82
CA GLY A 341 10.25 14.02 2.80
C GLY A 341 9.25 15.10 2.37
N GLU A 342 9.78 16.28 2.05
CA GLU A 342 8.99 17.38 1.50
C GLU A 342 8.53 17.08 0.06
N LYS A 343 7.49 17.79 -0.37
CA LYS A 343 6.97 17.70 -1.73
C LYS A 343 7.91 18.46 -2.71
N ASP A 344 8.18 17.88 -3.86
CA ASP A 344 8.85 18.54 -4.97
C ASP A 344 7.90 19.49 -5.72
N ARG A 345 8.34 19.99 -6.87
CA ARG A 345 7.54 20.92 -7.70
C ARG A 345 6.29 20.28 -8.30
N GLU A 346 6.25 18.96 -8.37
CA GLU A 346 5.13 18.16 -8.88
C GLU A 346 4.20 17.70 -7.76
N GLY A 347 4.50 18.07 -6.50
CA GLY A 347 3.73 17.69 -5.32
C GLY A 347 4.09 16.33 -4.74
N ALA A 348 5.16 15.68 -5.21
CA ALA A 348 5.58 14.35 -4.79
C ALA A 348 6.53 14.41 -3.58
N PRO A 349 6.24 13.71 -2.46
CA PRO A 349 7.19 13.54 -1.36
C PRO A 349 8.48 12.88 -1.86
N HIS A 350 9.63 13.43 -1.46
CA HIS A 350 10.93 12.99 -1.96
C HIS A 350 12.07 13.34 -1.00
N TRP A 351 13.26 12.83 -1.32
CA TRP A 351 14.53 13.23 -0.72
C TRP A 351 15.41 13.88 -1.77
N ASN A 352 15.92 15.07 -1.48
CA ASN A 352 16.87 15.79 -2.35
C ASN A 352 18.30 15.28 -2.14
N ALA A 353 18.59 14.09 -2.65
CA ALA A 353 19.94 13.49 -2.67
C ALA A 353 20.85 14.15 -3.73
N ARG A 354 20.99 15.48 -3.67
CA ARG A 354 21.68 16.31 -4.67
C ARG A 354 21.05 16.28 -6.05
N PHE A 355 19.73 16.09 -6.09
CA PHE A 355 18.96 16.17 -7.33
C PHE A 355 18.63 17.62 -7.70
N LYS A 356 18.37 17.84 -9.01
CA LYS A 356 17.91 19.15 -9.50
C LYS A 356 16.38 19.31 -9.49
N ILE A 357 15.67 18.33 -8.91
CA ILE A 357 14.20 18.34 -8.83
C ILE A 357 13.67 19.25 -7.73
N SER A 358 14.46 19.54 -6.71
CA SER A 358 14.07 20.42 -5.61
C SER A 358 15.26 21.20 -5.04
N LYS A 359 14.97 22.14 -4.12
CA LYS A 359 15.96 22.89 -3.35
C LYS A 359 15.87 22.62 -1.85
N VAL A 360 15.10 21.60 -1.45
CA VAL A 360 14.92 21.25 -0.05
C VAL A 360 16.24 20.80 0.56
N ASP A 361 16.56 21.31 1.75
CA ASP A 361 17.74 20.90 2.52
C ASP A 361 17.43 19.67 3.39
N ASP A 362 17.32 18.52 2.74
CA ASP A 362 17.08 17.25 3.43
C ASP A 362 18.32 16.75 4.18
N ILE A 363 19.53 17.05 3.70
CA ILE A 363 20.78 16.65 4.37
C ILE A 363 20.89 17.35 5.72
N GLY A 364 20.67 18.67 5.75
CA GLY A 364 20.65 19.46 6.98
C GLY A 364 19.56 19.00 7.93
N PHE A 365 18.33 18.83 7.43
CA PHE A 365 17.20 18.35 8.22
C PHE A 365 17.47 16.99 8.89
N LEU A 366 17.85 15.98 8.10
CA LEU A 366 18.06 14.61 8.62
C LEU A 366 19.21 14.56 9.62
N SER A 367 20.27 15.35 9.38
CA SER A 367 21.40 15.44 10.31
C SER A 367 21.00 16.11 11.63
N ALA A 368 20.26 17.23 11.56
CA ALA A 368 19.81 17.94 12.75
C ALA A 368 18.79 17.11 13.55
N LEU A 369 17.86 16.42 12.87
CA LEU A 369 16.91 15.51 13.49
C LEU A 369 17.63 14.34 14.19
N ALA A 370 18.68 13.78 13.58
CA ALA A 370 19.46 12.71 14.21
C ALA A 370 20.09 13.17 15.53
N VAL A 371 20.75 14.32 15.56
CA VAL A 371 21.33 14.89 16.76
C VAL A 371 20.28 15.19 17.82
N HIS A 372 19.11 15.70 17.41
CA HIS A 372 17.99 15.96 18.30
C HIS A 372 17.48 14.66 18.97
N LEU A 373 17.23 13.62 18.16
CA LEU A 373 16.74 12.33 18.68
C LEU A 373 17.75 11.61 19.57
N GLN A 374 19.03 11.70 19.23
CA GLN A 374 20.12 11.20 20.09
C GLN A 374 20.06 11.85 21.47
N SER A 375 19.86 13.17 21.52
CA SER A 375 19.81 13.93 22.77
C SER A 375 18.57 13.60 23.60
N ILE A 376 17.36 13.71 23.01
CA ILE A 376 16.10 13.57 23.79
C ILE A 376 15.80 12.13 24.21
N HIS A 377 16.34 11.15 23.47
CA HIS A 377 16.13 9.73 23.72
C HIS A 377 17.38 9.01 24.24
N LYS A 378 18.46 9.74 24.51
CA LYS A 378 19.75 9.20 24.99
C LYS A 378 20.30 8.06 24.12
N LEU A 379 20.20 8.23 22.78
CA LEU A 379 20.69 7.26 21.80
C LEU A 379 22.17 7.47 21.50
N ASP A 380 22.86 6.41 21.04
CA ASP A 380 24.31 6.44 20.79
C ASP A 380 24.64 7.21 19.49
N PRO A 381 25.34 8.35 19.55
CA PRO A 381 25.78 9.08 18.35
C PRO A 381 26.72 8.28 17.44
N ASN A 382 27.41 7.28 18.00
CA ASN A 382 28.32 6.41 17.25
C ASN A 382 27.60 5.19 16.62
N LYS A 383 26.32 5.01 16.91
CA LYS A 383 25.48 3.95 16.36
C LYS A 383 24.22 4.52 15.69
N THR A 384 24.38 5.61 14.97
CA THR A 384 23.33 6.20 14.13
C THR A 384 23.54 5.82 12.69
N PHE A 385 22.55 5.16 12.09
CA PHE A 385 22.60 4.58 10.75
C PHE A 385 21.47 5.09 9.88
N THR A 386 21.64 4.97 8.58
CA THR A 386 20.61 5.32 7.60
C THR A 386 20.36 4.18 6.63
N CYS A 387 19.10 3.89 6.36
CA CYS A 387 18.72 3.01 5.28
C CYS A 387 17.54 3.60 4.50
N GLY A 388 17.36 3.16 3.28
CA GLY A 388 16.24 3.65 2.48
C GLY A 388 16.04 2.87 1.20
N ILE A 389 14.86 3.06 0.63
CA ILE A 389 14.40 2.37 -0.57
C ILE A 389 14.39 3.35 -1.73
N SER A 390 14.90 2.96 -2.92
CA SER A 390 14.85 3.79 -4.12
C SER A 390 15.43 5.19 -3.86
N ASN A 391 14.64 6.26 -3.95
CA ASN A 391 15.05 7.64 -3.61
C ASN A 391 15.61 7.75 -2.18
N GLY A 392 15.07 7.04 -1.19
CA GLY A 392 15.64 6.94 0.15
C GLY A 392 17.00 6.26 0.18
N GLY A 393 17.25 5.30 -0.71
CA GLY A 393 18.56 4.67 -0.90
C GLY A 393 19.61 5.64 -1.48
N PHE A 394 19.21 6.48 -2.45
CA PHE A 394 20.06 7.59 -2.94
C PHE A 394 20.43 8.55 -1.80
N MET A 395 19.43 8.90 -0.97
CA MET A 395 19.66 9.79 0.15
C MET A 395 20.56 9.17 1.21
N SER A 396 20.44 7.86 1.47
CA SER A 396 21.32 7.15 2.40
C SER A 396 22.79 7.20 1.98
N TYR A 397 23.08 7.04 0.68
CA TYR A 397 24.43 7.24 0.15
C TYR A 397 24.91 8.69 0.33
N THR A 398 24.04 9.66 0.05
CA THR A 398 24.39 11.08 0.17
C THR A 398 24.67 11.47 1.62
N LEU A 399 23.90 10.96 2.57
CA LEU A 399 24.09 11.22 4.00
C LEU A 399 25.46 10.73 4.50
N VAL A 400 25.85 9.49 4.20
CA VAL A 400 27.17 9.01 4.64
C VAL A 400 28.32 9.61 3.87
N ALA A 401 28.10 10.09 2.65
CA ALA A 401 29.11 10.80 1.87
C ALA A 401 29.40 12.19 2.44
N GLU A 402 28.38 12.91 2.94
CA GLU A 402 28.49 14.30 3.35
C GLU A 402 28.44 14.50 4.88
N LYS A 403 27.88 13.55 5.63
CA LYS A 403 27.68 13.61 7.09
C LYS A 403 28.13 12.33 7.80
N PRO A 404 29.35 11.81 7.53
CA PRO A 404 29.86 10.59 8.17
C PRO A 404 30.09 10.77 9.69
N GLU A 405 30.16 12.01 10.17
CA GLU A 405 30.19 12.33 11.59
C GLU A 405 28.85 12.07 12.29
N VAL A 406 27.74 12.04 11.55
CA VAL A 406 26.39 11.73 12.07
C VAL A 406 26.01 10.30 11.73
N PHE A 407 26.04 9.93 10.45
CA PHE A 407 25.61 8.62 9.96
C PHE A 407 26.81 7.69 9.76
N LYS A 408 26.89 6.64 10.58
CA LYS A 408 28.07 5.76 10.68
C LYS A 408 28.08 4.60 9.68
N ALA A 409 26.95 4.28 9.08
CA ALA A 409 26.80 3.31 7.99
C ALA A 409 25.52 3.59 7.19
N ALA A 410 25.48 3.12 5.95
CA ALA A 410 24.28 3.19 5.12
C ALA A 410 23.89 1.86 4.51
N ALA A 411 22.56 1.66 4.35
CA ALA A 411 22.00 0.58 3.56
C ALA A 411 21.07 1.15 2.48
N SER A 412 21.36 0.83 1.21
CA SER A 412 20.55 1.24 0.06
C SER A 412 19.84 0.03 -0.53
N VAL A 413 18.52 0.08 -0.60
CA VAL A 413 17.69 -0.99 -1.19
C VAL A 413 17.09 -0.49 -2.49
N ILE A 414 17.37 -1.17 -3.61
CA ILE A 414 16.93 -0.78 -4.96
C ILE A 414 17.11 0.71 -5.27
N GLY A 415 18.05 1.35 -4.58
CA GLY A 415 18.55 2.69 -4.82
C GLY A 415 19.97 2.61 -5.35
N THR A 416 20.61 3.75 -5.53
CA THR A 416 22.00 3.84 -5.98
C THR A 416 22.62 5.17 -5.55
N MET A 417 23.91 5.36 -5.80
CA MET A 417 24.61 6.63 -5.59
C MET A 417 24.30 7.61 -6.73
N SER A 418 23.79 8.81 -6.40
CA SER A 418 23.47 9.80 -7.44
C SER A 418 24.70 10.25 -8.22
N GLY A 419 24.52 10.62 -9.49
CA GLY A 419 25.60 11.09 -10.33
C GLY A 419 26.32 12.33 -9.78
N LEU A 420 25.63 13.19 -9.03
CA LEU A 420 26.26 14.35 -8.37
C LEU A 420 27.07 13.93 -7.14
N THR A 421 26.54 13.04 -6.29
CA THR A 421 27.32 12.48 -5.18
C THR A 421 28.55 11.73 -5.71
N TRP A 422 28.39 10.96 -6.79
CA TRP A 422 29.49 10.28 -7.46
C TRP A 422 30.55 11.23 -8.00
N LYS A 423 30.16 12.38 -8.52
CA LYS A 423 31.10 13.40 -9.06
C LYS A 423 32.06 13.93 -8.00
N HIS A 424 31.64 13.97 -6.74
CA HIS A 424 32.40 14.43 -5.59
C HIS A 424 32.98 13.31 -4.72
N ARG A 425 33.04 12.08 -5.24
CA ARG A 425 33.44 10.88 -4.49
C ARG A 425 34.86 10.91 -3.91
N ASP A 426 35.73 11.70 -4.47
CA ASP A 426 37.10 11.91 -3.99
C ASP A 426 37.18 12.57 -2.60
N GLN A 427 36.11 13.21 -2.17
CA GLN A 427 35.97 13.85 -0.85
C GLN A 427 35.33 12.92 0.21
N ILE A 428 34.85 11.75 -0.20
CA ILE A 428 34.12 10.83 0.68
C ILE A 428 35.10 10.09 1.60
N LYS A 429 34.72 9.99 2.87
CA LYS A 429 35.47 9.21 3.89
C LYS A 429 35.01 7.75 3.91
N PRO A 430 35.90 6.82 4.32
CA PRO A 430 35.51 5.40 4.50
C PRO A 430 34.37 5.24 5.50
N VAL A 431 33.26 4.63 5.06
CA VAL A 431 32.13 4.20 5.91
C VAL A 431 31.57 2.87 5.39
N PRO A 432 31.03 2.02 6.27
CA PRO A 432 30.40 0.76 5.84
C PRO A 432 29.15 0.99 4.98
N ILE A 433 29.00 0.15 3.94
CA ILE A 433 27.88 0.22 2.99
C ILE A 433 27.25 -1.15 2.80
N LEU A 434 25.94 -1.21 2.83
CA LEU A 434 25.13 -2.30 2.30
C LEU A 434 24.35 -1.84 1.06
N GLN A 435 24.42 -2.60 -0.01
CA GLN A 435 23.61 -2.42 -1.21
C GLN A 435 22.78 -3.68 -1.48
N ILE A 436 21.49 -3.53 -1.73
CA ILE A 436 20.59 -4.59 -2.22
C ILE A 436 20.05 -4.18 -3.58
N SER A 437 20.39 -4.94 -4.63
CA SER A 437 20.12 -4.59 -6.03
C SER A 437 19.28 -5.64 -6.75
N GLY A 438 18.22 -5.21 -7.42
CA GLY A 438 17.54 -5.99 -8.45
C GLY A 438 18.29 -5.88 -9.78
N LEU A 439 18.74 -7.01 -10.38
CA LEU A 439 19.51 -6.97 -11.63
C LEU A 439 18.66 -6.62 -12.87
N ASN A 440 17.33 -6.65 -12.74
CA ASN A 440 16.38 -6.27 -13.80
C ASN A 440 15.56 -5.04 -13.39
N ASP A 441 16.14 -4.14 -12.60
CA ASP A 441 15.50 -2.90 -12.20
C ASP A 441 15.47 -1.92 -13.38
N GLU A 442 14.26 -1.55 -13.83
CA GLU A 442 14.05 -0.64 -14.97
C GLU A 442 13.91 0.83 -14.52
N ILE A 443 13.72 1.07 -13.23
CA ILE A 443 13.57 2.42 -12.65
C ILE A 443 14.92 2.96 -12.19
N VAL A 444 15.70 2.13 -11.49
CA VAL A 444 17.08 2.40 -11.09
C VAL A 444 17.97 1.32 -11.71
N PRO A 445 18.32 1.44 -13.02
CA PRO A 445 19.01 0.40 -13.75
C PRO A 445 20.38 0.08 -13.15
N TYR A 446 20.62 -1.22 -12.98
CA TYR A 446 21.84 -1.75 -12.39
C TYR A 446 23.09 -1.39 -13.20
N ASP A 447 22.97 -1.33 -14.52
CA ASP A 447 24.06 -1.07 -15.47
C ASP A 447 24.48 0.42 -15.56
N GLY A 448 23.79 1.31 -14.83
CA GLY A 448 24.05 2.74 -14.85
C GLY A 448 23.42 3.49 -16.03
N SER A 449 22.52 2.85 -16.79
CA SER A 449 21.80 3.49 -17.90
C SER A 449 20.71 4.49 -17.44
N MET A 450 20.66 4.81 -16.14
CA MET A 450 19.71 5.77 -15.59
C MET A 450 19.85 7.13 -16.28
N SER A 451 18.74 7.60 -16.87
CA SER A 451 18.72 8.88 -17.58
C SER A 451 19.03 10.06 -16.63
N PRO A 452 19.90 10.99 -17.03
CA PRO A 452 20.10 12.24 -16.28
C PRO A 452 18.96 13.25 -16.48
N ARG A 453 17.97 12.95 -17.35
CA ARG A 453 16.81 13.81 -17.59
C ARG A 453 15.90 13.87 -16.37
N GLY A 454 15.04 14.89 -16.31
CA GLY A 454 14.12 15.08 -15.18
C GLY A 454 14.78 15.53 -13.87
N GLY A 455 16.09 15.83 -13.87
CA GLY A 455 16.78 16.33 -12.68
C GLY A 455 17.36 15.26 -11.76
N TRP A 456 17.19 13.97 -12.06
CA TRP A 456 17.71 12.85 -11.26
C TRP A 456 19.23 12.65 -11.34
N GLY A 457 19.90 13.29 -12.31
CA GLY A 457 21.36 13.37 -12.37
C GLY A 457 22.09 12.12 -12.89
N GLY A 458 21.35 11.07 -13.23
CA GLY A 458 21.92 9.78 -13.62
C GLY A 458 22.55 9.02 -12.44
N ALA A 459 23.17 7.89 -12.73
CA ALA A 459 23.94 7.09 -11.77
C ALA A 459 25.00 6.27 -12.52
N PRO A 460 26.17 5.96 -11.92
CA PRO A 460 27.09 5.00 -12.48
C PRO A 460 26.54 3.56 -12.41
N ASN A 461 27.18 2.63 -13.13
CA ASN A 461 26.96 1.21 -12.96
C ASN A 461 27.19 0.79 -11.50
N GLN A 462 26.29 -0.05 -10.97
CA GLN A 462 26.32 -0.41 -9.56
C GLN A 462 27.57 -1.19 -9.14
N ASP A 463 28.15 -2.02 -10.02
CA ASP A 463 29.41 -2.70 -9.73
C ASP A 463 30.58 -1.71 -9.59
N ILE A 464 30.58 -0.64 -10.38
CA ILE A 464 31.60 0.43 -10.28
C ILE A 464 31.44 1.18 -8.93
N ILE A 465 30.21 1.44 -8.50
CA ILE A 465 29.94 2.05 -7.18
C ILE A 465 30.46 1.12 -6.06
N MET A 466 30.17 -0.16 -6.13
CA MET A 466 30.59 -1.11 -5.10
C MET A 466 32.11 -1.29 -5.07
N GLU A 467 32.77 -1.30 -6.23
CA GLU A 467 34.22 -1.33 -6.31
C GLU A 467 34.88 -0.08 -5.70
N PHE A 468 34.31 1.09 -5.96
CA PHE A 468 34.73 2.33 -5.29
C PHE A 468 34.65 2.21 -3.75
N TRP A 469 33.53 1.71 -3.21
CA TRP A 469 33.37 1.56 -1.76
C TRP A 469 34.31 0.50 -1.16
N LYS A 470 34.61 -0.57 -1.89
CA LYS A 470 35.62 -1.58 -1.50
C LYS A 470 37.00 -0.94 -1.37
N ILE A 471 37.43 -0.21 -2.39
CA ILE A 471 38.73 0.46 -2.43
C ILE A 471 38.81 1.51 -1.32
N LEU A 472 37.79 2.36 -1.19
CA LEU A 472 37.73 3.42 -0.19
C LEU A 472 37.82 2.85 1.24
N ASN A 473 37.11 1.76 1.51
CA ASN A 473 37.14 1.07 2.80
C ASN A 473 38.35 0.14 2.98
N GLN A 474 39.19 -0.06 1.97
CA GLN A 474 40.37 -0.92 2.01
C GLN A 474 40.03 -2.36 2.47
N THR A 475 38.93 -2.92 1.98
CA THR A 475 38.52 -4.28 2.32
C THR A 475 39.52 -5.30 1.78
N LYS A 476 39.81 -6.36 2.55
CA LYS A 476 40.90 -7.31 2.25
C LYS A 476 40.38 -8.68 1.85
N THR A 477 39.19 -9.04 2.29
CA THR A 477 38.61 -10.37 2.04
C THR A 477 37.28 -10.25 1.33
N GLU A 478 36.95 -11.25 0.51
CA GLU A 478 35.66 -11.38 -0.15
C GLU A 478 35.09 -12.76 0.14
N GLU A 479 33.83 -12.81 0.58
CA GLU A 479 33.06 -14.02 0.71
C GLU A 479 31.80 -13.90 -0.16
N VAL A 480 31.55 -14.92 -0.98
CA VAL A 480 30.36 -14.99 -1.85
C VAL A 480 29.46 -16.10 -1.39
N VAL A 481 28.23 -15.76 -1.02
CA VAL A 481 27.24 -16.71 -0.50
C VAL A 481 25.99 -16.71 -1.36
N LYS A 482 25.58 -17.88 -1.81
CA LYS A 482 24.28 -18.06 -2.47
C LYS A 482 23.20 -18.17 -1.40
N ILE A 483 22.41 -17.11 -1.22
CA ILE A 483 21.36 -17.04 -0.19
C ILE A 483 20.10 -17.78 -0.66
N SER A 484 19.71 -17.61 -1.93
CA SER A 484 18.54 -18.28 -2.51
C SER A 484 18.78 -18.64 -3.98
N GLY A 485 17.79 -19.18 -4.65
CA GLY A 485 17.85 -19.46 -6.11
C GLY A 485 18.15 -18.20 -6.94
N ARG A 486 17.76 -17.03 -6.47
CA ARG A 486 17.93 -15.74 -7.18
C ARG A 486 18.94 -14.80 -6.54
N THR A 487 19.20 -14.91 -5.22
CA THR A 487 20.00 -13.95 -4.47
C THR A 487 21.37 -14.49 -4.15
N THR A 488 22.39 -13.73 -4.51
CA THR A 488 23.77 -13.93 -4.13
C THR A 488 24.24 -12.71 -3.34
N ALA A 489 24.83 -12.95 -2.18
CA ALA A 489 25.45 -11.92 -1.34
C ALA A 489 26.97 -11.94 -1.52
N HIS A 490 27.56 -10.78 -1.64
CA HIS A 490 29.01 -10.55 -1.64
C HIS A 490 29.34 -9.74 -0.39
N TYR A 491 30.19 -10.30 0.46
CA TYR A 491 30.64 -9.67 1.70
C TYR A 491 32.14 -9.32 1.56
N TYR A 492 32.44 -8.04 1.49
CA TYR A 492 33.81 -7.52 1.50
C TYR A 492 34.11 -7.03 2.90
N LYS A 493 35.09 -7.66 3.55
CA LYS A 493 35.36 -7.52 5.00
C LYS A 493 36.79 -7.06 5.26
N ASP A 494 37.14 -6.93 6.51
CA ASP A 494 38.47 -6.58 7.01
C ASP A 494 39.00 -5.24 6.47
N GLY A 495 38.10 -4.28 6.32
CA GLY A 495 38.41 -2.93 5.91
C GLY A 495 38.98 -2.06 7.04
N VAL A 496 39.37 -0.84 6.69
CA VAL A 496 39.86 0.16 7.66
C VAL A 496 38.80 0.39 8.75
N ASN A 497 39.23 0.47 10.01
CA ASN A 497 38.35 0.64 11.18
C ASN A 497 37.26 -0.44 11.31
N GLY A 498 37.48 -1.66 10.80
CA GLY A 498 36.50 -2.73 10.80
C GLY A 498 35.36 -2.55 9.80
N ASN A 499 35.49 -1.62 8.86
CA ASN A 499 34.47 -1.35 7.87
C ASN A 499 34.26 -2.55 6.93
N GLN A 500 33.01 -2.73 6.51
CA GLN A 500 32.60 -3.76 5.57
C GLN A 500 31.75 -3.16 4.45
N VAL A 501 31.73 -3.83 3.31
CA VAL A 501 30.89 -3.49 2.16
C VAL A 501 30.14 -4.76 1.76
N TRP A 502 28.83 -4.71 1.81
CA TRP A 502 27.97 -5.85 1.47
C TRP A 502 27.14 -5.55 0.23
N HIS A 503 27.04 -6.53 -0.69
CA HIS A 503 26.25 -6.37 -1.91
C HIS A 503 25.40 -7.61 -2.18
N TYR A 504 24.08 -7.45 -2.11
CA TYR A 504 23.11 -8.48 -2.50
C TYR A 504 22.66 -8.23 -3.94
N LYS A 505 22.89 -9.22 -4.80
CA LYS A 505 22.49 -9.21 -6.22
C LYS A 505 21.32 -10.18 -6.42
N ILE A 506 20.15 -9.66 -6.86
CA ILE A 506 18.93 -10.45 -7.01
C ILE A 506 18.61 -10.57 -8.50
N LYS A 507 18.79 -11.77 -9.07
CA LYS A 507 18.51 -12.08 -10.49
C LYS A 507 17.01 -12.06 -10.76
N LYS A 508 16.62 -11.58 -11.95
CA LYS A 508 15.20 -11.49 -12.39
C LYS A 508 14.33 -10.74 -11.39
N PHE A 509 14.86 -9.68 -10.81
CA PHE A 509 14.20 -8.85 -9.82
C PHE A 509 14.26 -7.39 -10.25
N GLY A 510 13.09 -6.74 -10.30
CA GLY A 510 12.92 -5.36 -10.71
C GLY A 510 12.85 -4.39 -9.52
N HIS A 511 12.21 -3.23 -9.73
CA HIS A 511 12.11 -2.15 -8.74
C HIS A 511 11.04 -2.44 -7.68
N ARG A 512 11.31 -3.39 -6.78
CA ARG A 512 10.42 -3.80 -5.68
C ARG A 512 11.24 -3.97 -4.40
N PHE A 513 10.64 -3.71 -3.24
CA PHE A 513 11.29 -3.98 -1.96
C PHE A 513 11.50 -5.48 -1.79
N PRO A 514 12.75 -5.98 -1.67
CA PRO A 514 13.00 -7.40 -1.55
C PRO A 514 12.60 -7.94 -0.16
N HIS A 515 11.78 -8.98 -0.14
CA HIS A 515 11.46 -9.73 1.07
C HIS A 515 11.36 -11.24 0.77
N GLN A 516 11.21 -12.05 1.83
CA GLN A 516 11.28 -13.50 1.77
C GLN A 516 10.36 -14.11 0.71
N ASP A 517 9.13 -13.60 0.63
CA ASP A 517 8.03 -14.22 -0.12
C ASP A 517 7.84 -13.67 -1.53
N ASN A 518 8.62 -12.68 -1.98
CA ASN A 518 8.46 -12.07 -3.30
C ASN A 518 9.52 -12.53 -4.32
N GLY A 519 10.16 -13.67 -4.04
CA GLY A 519 11.16 -14.27 -4.91
C GLY A 519 12.58 -13.74 -4.71
N ALA A 520 12.79 -12.79 -3.80
CA ALA A 520 14.13 -12.38 -3.37
C ALA A 520 14.76 -13.43 -2.44
N GLY A 521 13.94 -14.04 -1.56
CA GLY A 521 14.40 -15.04 -0.61
C GLY A 521 15.30 -14.46 0.49
N ILE A 522 15.11 -13.18 0.82
CA ILE A 522 15.74 -12.47 1.93
C ILE A 522 14.71 -11.57 2.60
N SER A 523 14.90 -11.29 3.87
CA SER A 523 14.22 -10.20 4.58
C SER A 523 15.15 -8.99 4.57
N SER A 524 14.85 -7.99 3.73
CA SER A 524 15.73 -6.80 3.63
C SER A 524 15.93 -6.10 4.98
N VAL A 525 14.89 -6.01 5.81
CA VAL A 525 14.98 -5.32 7.12
C VAL A 525 15.90 -6.09 8.08
N GLU A 526 15.87 -7.42 8.07
CA GLU A 526 16.77 -8.23 8.89
C GLU A 526 18.21 -8.18 8.38
N GLU A 527 18.43 -8.22 7.06
CA GLU A 527 19.78 -8.11 6.49
C GLU A 527 20.37 -6.70 6.71
N ILE A 528 19.55 -5.64 6.66
CA ILE A 528 19.95 -4.27 7.03
C ILE A 528 20.41 -4.24 8.51
N TRP A 529 19.61 -4.79 9.42
CA TRP A 529 19.99 -4.79 10.83
C TRP A 529 21.21 -5.67 11.11
N LYS A 530 21.27 -6.85 10.53
CA LYS A 530 22.45 -7.74 10.62
C LYS A 530 23.73 -7.03 10.19
N PHE A 531 23.68 -6.26 9.10
CA PHE A 531 24.78 -5.43 8.64
C PHE A 531 25.14 -4.36 9.68
N PHE A 532 24.19 -3.55 10.16
CA PHE A 532 24.45 -2.50 11.12
C PHE A 532 25.00 -3.04 12.45
N LYS A 533 24.46 -4.15 12.93
CA LYS A 533 24.96 -4.85 14.12
C LYS A 533 26.41 -5.30 13.95
N GLN A 534 26.74 -5.90 12.81
CA GLN A 534 28.08 -6.38 12.50
C GLN A 534 29.11 -5.25 12.49
N VAL A 535 28.80 -4.14 11.82
CA VAL A 535 29.74 -3.00 11.71
C VAL A 535 29.82 -2.16 12.98
N SER A 536 28.83 -2.24 13.86
CA SER A 536 28.88 -1.62 15.21
C SER A 536 29.79 -2.36 16.15
N SER A 537 29.83 -3.69 16.06
CA SER A 537 30.63 -4.54 16.96
C SER A 537 32.12 -4.56 16.60
N SER A 538 32.45 -4.10 15.41
CA SER A 538 33.84 -4.08 14.89
C SER A 538 34.55 -2.75 15.14
N ARG A 539 33.89 -1.80 15.79
CA ARG A 539 34.40 -0.48 16.20
C ARG A 539 34.54 -0.37 17.73
#